data_667f764c076edf8a9421ffde878e6b71
#
_entry.id   667f764c076edf8a9421ffde878e6b71
#
_cell.length_a   1.000
_cell.length_b   1.000
_cell.length_c   1.000
_cell.angle_alpha   90.00
_cell.angle_beta   90.00
_cell.angle_gamma   90.00
#
_symmetry.space_group_name_H-M   'P 1'
#
loop_
_entity.id
_entity.type
_entity.pdbx_description
1 polymer ?
#
loop_
_entity_poly.entity_id
_entity_poly.type
_entity_poly.pdbx_seq_one_letter_code
_entity_poly.pdbx_strand_id
1 'polypeptide(L)'
;MGRAFEYRKAAKLKRWGHMAKTFTRLGKQIAIAVKAGGPEPENNPTLRSVIATCKRENMPKDNIERAIKNAMGKDQSDYKGMTYEGYGPHGVAVFVDTLTDNTTRTVADVRSVFNKFGGNLGTMGSLAFLFDHKCVFTFKKKDGIDMEELILDLIDYDVEEDFEEDEEEGTITIYGDPKSYAAIQKHLEECGFEDVGGEFTYIPNDTKDVTPEQRETIDKMIERLEEFDDVQTVYTNMKPEESEE
;
A
#
# COMPACT_ATOMS: atom_id res chain seq x y z
N MET A 1 10.47 1.33 -18.51
CA MET A 1 9.91 1.41 -17.13
C MET A 1 8.69 0.51 -17.06
N GLY A 2 8.56 -0.29 -15.99
CA GLY A 2 7.48 -1.27 -15.88
C GLY A 2 6.11 -0.62 -15.58
N ARG A 3 5.01 -1.29 -15.95
CA ARG A 3 3.61 -0.87 -15.69
C ARG A 3 3.38 -0.53 -14.21
N ALA A 4 3.96 -1.30 -13.31
CA ALA A 4 3.87 -1.10 -11.86
C ALA A 4 4.49 0.23 -11.40
N PHE A 5 5.62 0.65 -11.99
CA PHE A 5 6.29 1.91 -11.68
C PHE A 5 5.41 3.12 -11.96
N GLU A 6 4.77 3.18 -13.13
CA GLU A 6 3.91 4.32 -13.51
C GLU A 6 2.73 4.47 -12.56
N TYR A 7 2.11 3.35 -12.14
CA TYR A 7 1.03 3.36 -11.15
C TYR A 7 1.51 3.89 -9.79
N ARG A 8 2.69 3.46 -9.35
CA ARG A 8 3.25 3.89 -8.06
C ARG A 8 3.71 5.34 -8.08
N LYS A 9 4.32 5.81 -9.18
CA LYS A 9 4.74 7.21 -9.34
C LYS A 9 3.56 8.15 -9.22
N ALA A 10 2.46 7.88 -9.91
CA ALA A 10 1.23 8.67 -9.81
C ALA A 10 0.63 8.66 -8.38
N ALA A 11 0.62 7.50 -7.71
CA ALA A 11 0.17 7.37 -6.33
C ALA A 11 1.08 8.13 -5.35
N LYS A 12 2.42 8.09 -5.53
CA LYS A 12 3.40 8.80 -4.69
C LYS A 12 3.20 10.31 -4.74
N LEU A 13 2.99 10.89 -5.92
CA LEU A 13 2.76 12.34 -6.08
C LEU A 13 1.48 12.83 -5.37
N LYS A 14 0.41 12.03 -5.39
CA LYS A 14 -0.83 12.33 -4.67
C LYS A 14 -0.69 12.23 -3.13
N ARG A 15 0.20 11.37 -2.62
CA ARG A 15 0.40 11.16 -1.17
C ARG A 15 1.00 12.37 -0.44
N TRP A 16 1.79 13.20 -1.08
CA TRP A 16 2.45 14.34 -0.40
C TRP A 16 1.49 15.39 0.16
N GLY A 17 0.25 15.47 -0.34
CA GLY A 17 -0.79 16.36 0.18
C GLY A 17 -1.47 15.92 1.50
N HIS A 18 -1.21 14.70 2.01
CA HIS A 18 -2.04 14.09 3.05
C HIS A 18 -1.27 13.51 4.26
N MET A 19 -0.14 14.12 4.67
CA MET A 19 0.72 13.60 5.77
C MET A 19 -0.04 13.23 7.06
N ALA A 20 -1.03 14.01 7.48
CA ALA A 20 -1.79 13.72 8.70
C ALA A 20 -2.60 12.42 8.57
N LYS A 21 -3.18 12.15 7.40
CA LYS A 21 -3.92 10.91 7.11
C LYS A 21 -2.98 9.72 7.04
N THR A 22 -1.81 9.89 6.42
CA THR A 22 -0.77 8.86 6.37
C THR A 22 -0.38 8.41 7.78
N PHE A 23 -0.18 9.35 8.70
CA PHE A 23 0.16 9.01 10.09
C PHE A 23 -0.98 8.30 10.82
N THR A 24 -2.23 8.64 10.55
CA THR A 24 -3.40 7.93 11.11
C THR A 24 -3.45 6.49 10.60
N ARG A 25 -3.22 6.28 9.30
CA ARG A 25 -3.17 4.95 8.66
C ARG A 25 -2.05 4.09 9.24
N LEU A 26 -0.83 4.63 9.30
CA LEU A 26 0.32 3.95 9.89
C LEU A 26 0.11 3.63 11.38
N GLY A 27 -0.56 4.52 12.12
CA GLY A 27 -0.94 4.26 13.51
C GLY A 27 -1.85 3.05 13.68
N LYS A 28 -2.80 2.84 12.77
CA LYS A 28 -3.66 1.64 12.76
C LYS A 28 -2.86 0.37 12.42
N GLN A 29 -1.91 0.44 11.47
CA GLN A 29 -1.04 -0.68 11.12
C GLN A 29 -0.12 -1.05 12.30
N ILE A 30 0.45 -0.06 13.02
CA ILE A 30 1.20 -0.29 14.26
C ILE A 30 0.32 -1.01 15.28
N ALA A 31 -0.94 -0.58 15.47
CA ALA A 31 -1.83 -1.19 16.44
C ALA A 31 -2.10 -2.68 16.13
N ILE A 32 -2.31 -3.01 14.84
CA ILE A 32 -2.49 -4.40 14.41
C ILE A 32 -1.21 -5.21 14.64
N ALA A 33 -0.05 -4.69 14.24
CA ALA A 33 1.22 -5.37 14.40
C ALA A 33 1.55 -5.64 15.88
N VAL A 34 1.33 -4.67 16.76
CA VAL A 34 1.53 -4.81 18.21
C VAL A 34 0.60 -5.86 18.81
N LYS A 35 -0.69 -5.88 18.40
CA LYS A 35 -1.63 -6.91 18.88
C LYS A 35 -1.24 -8.32 18.44
N ALA A 36 -0.71 -8.47 17.23
CA ALA A 36 -0.35 -9.77 16.68
C ALA A 36 0.95 -10.34 17.26
N GLY A 37 1.98 -9.50 17.49
CA GLY A 37 3.32 -9.96 17.83
C GLY A 37 3.97 -9.26 19.05
N GLY A 38 3.24 -8.38 19.74
CA GLY A 38 3.77 -7.64 20.88
C GLY A 38 4.44 -6.31 20.50
N PRO A 39 4.77 -5.48 21.53
CA PRO A 39 5.25 -4.11 21.33
C PRO A 39 6.74 -4.01 21.00
N GLU A 40 7.49 -5.09 21.11
CA GLU A 40 8.94 -5.09 20.93
C GLU A 40 9.31 -5.34 19.46
N PRO A 41 9.85 -4.36 18.73
CA PRO A 41 10.19 -4.53 17.31
C PRO A 41 11.20 -5.65 17.06
N GLU A 42 12.11 -5.92 18.02
CA GLU A 42 13.12 -6.97 17.92
C GLU A 42 12.50 -8.37 17.80
N ASN A 43 11.33 -8.56 18.43
CA ASN A 43 10.59 -9.82 18.45
C ASN A 43 9.39 -9.84 17.51
N ASN A 44 9.12 -8.73 16.82
CA ASN A 44 7.95 -8.56 15.97
C ASN A 44 8.36 -8.06 14.57
N PRO A 45 8.62 -8.96 13.61
CA PRO A 45 9.02 -8.59 12.25
C PRO A 45 8.02 -7.67 11.55
N THR A 46 6.72 -7.91 11.74
CA THR A 46 5.66 -7.07 11.18
C THR A 46 5.73 -5.64 11.72
N LEU A 47 5.95 -5.48 13.03
CA LEU A 47 6.10 -4.16 13.64
C LEU A 47 7.38 -3.46 13.14
N ARG A 48 8.50 -4.18 12.97
CA ARG A 48 9.72 -3.62 12.36
C ARG A 48 9.46 -3.06 10.98
N SER A 49 8.78 -3.83 10.14
CA SER A 49 8.43 -3.40 8.79
C SER A 49 7.56 -2.14 8.79
N VAL A 50 6.50 -2.10 9.62
CA VAL A 50 5.65 -0.92 9.74
C VAL A 50 6.45 0.29 10.25
N ILE A 51 7.37 0.12 11.20
CA ILE A 51 8.24 1.19 11.70
C ILE A 51 9.19 1.69 10.59
N ALA A 52 9.75 0.80 9.76
CA ALA A 52 10.56 1.19 8.61
C ALA A 52 9.76 2.03 7.63
N THR A 53 8.51 1.64 7.33
CA THR A 53 7.58 2.43 6.52
C THR A 53 7.27 3.79 7.16
N CYS A 54 7.05 3.84 8.48
CA CYS A 54 6.85 5.10 9.21
C CYS A 54 8.04 6.05 9.06
N LYS A 55 9.27 5.55 9.15
CA LYS A 55 10.50 6.34 8.96
C LYS A 55 10.60 6.87 7.54
N ARG A 56 10.33 6.03 6.54
CA ARG A 56 10.33 6.42 5.12
C ARG A 56 9.29 7.51 4.82
N GLU A 57 8.13 7.46 5.49
CA GLU A 57 7.08 8.48 5.39
C GLU A 57 7.31 9.69 6.32
N ASN A 58 8.49 9.81 6.92
CA ASN A 58 8.89 10.89 7.83
C ASN A 58 7.99 11.05 9.06
N MET A 59 7.43 9.95 9.58
CA MET A 59 6.66 9.99 10.81
C MET A 59 7.58 10.23 12.01
N PRO A 60 7.33 11.24 12.85
CA PRO A 60 8.16 11.52 14.01
C PRO A 60 8.24 10.33 14.97
N LYS A 61 9.43 10.09 15.53
CA LYS A 61 9.69 8.99 16.48
C LYS A 61 8.69 8.98 17.65
N ASP A 62 8.39 10.15 18.21
CA ASP A 62 7.42 10.30 19.31
C ASP A 62 6.01 9.81 18.92
N ASN A 63 5.62 9.97 17.64
CA ASN A 63 4.33 9.49 17.16
C ASN A 63 4.32 7.97 17.03
N ILE A 64 5.42 7.37 16.58
CA ILE A 64 5.58 5.91 16.50
C ILE A 64 5.52 5.30 17.91
N GLU A 65 6.29 5.83 18.85
CA GLU A 65 6.31 5.36 20.24
C GLU A 65 4.95 5.51 20.92
N ARG A 66 4.26 6.63 20.66
CA ARG A 66 2.90 6.86 21.16
C ARG A 66 1.91 5.86 20.58
N ALA A 67 1.99 5.55 19.27
CA ALA A 67 1.15 4.56 18.62
C ALA A 67 1.35 3.17 19.22
N ILE A 68 2.60 2.75 19.42
CA ILE A 68 2.95 1.47 20.07
C ILE A 68 2.38 1.43 21.50
N LYS A 69 2.60 2.50 22.30
CA LYS A 69 2.09 2.59 23.67
C LYS A 69 0.56 2.54 23.71
N ASN A 70 -0.11 3.27 22.82
CA ASN A 70 -1.56 3.23 22.71
C ASN A 70 -2.05 1.83 22.32
N ALA A 71 -1.28 1.13 21.47
CA ALA A 71 -1.53 -0.23 21.06
C ALA A 71 -1.51 -1.26 22.20
N MET A 72 -0.94 -0.97 23.34
CA MET A 72 -0.90 -1.82 24.54
C MET A 72 -2.05 -1.54 25.53
N GLY A 73 -2.85 -0.50 25.31
CA GLY A 73 -3.94 -0.10 26.19
C GLY A 73 -5.11 -1.08 26.23
N LYS A 74 -5.94 -1.02 27.27
CA LYS A 74 -7.07 -1.94 27.45
C LYS A 74 -8.28 -1.63 26.58
N ASP A 75 -8.41 -0.41 26.08
CA ASP A 75 -9.59 0.09 25.31
C ASP A 75 -9.29 0.19 23.81
N GLN A 76 -8.66 -0.84 23.24
CA GLN A 76 -8.26 -0.79 21.85
C GLN A 76 -9.34 -1.23 20.88
N SER A 77 -9.52 -0.42 19.84
CA SER A 77 -10.26 -0.78 18.64
C SER A 77 -9.70 -2.05 17.99
N ASP A 78 -10.56 -2.98 17.70
CA ASP A 78 -10.20 -4.26 17.06
C ASP A 78 -10.29 -4.07 15.55
N TYR A 79 -9.23 -3.50 14.97
CA TYR A 79 -9.18 -3.22 13.53
C TYR A 79 -9.16 -4.51 12.72
N LYS A 80 -10.00 -4.53 11.68
CA LYS A 80 -10.06 -5.61 10.69
C LYS A 80 -9.77 -5.04 9.31
N GLY A 81 -8.92 -5.74 8.56
CA GLY A 81 -8.73 -5.48 7.14
C GLY A 81 -9.97 -5.93 6.37
N MET A 82 -10.50 -5.03 5.54
CA MET A 82 -11.61 -5.30 4.64
C MET A 82 -11.36 -4.63 3.31
N THR A 83 -11.69 -5.31 2.23
CA THR A 83 -11.62 -4.75 0.88
C THR A 83 -13.01 -4.55 0.31
N TYR A 84 -13.19 -3.45 -0.40
CA TYR A 84 -14.43 -3.12 -1.10
C TYR A 84 -14.12 -2.93 -2.57
N GLU A 85 -14.95 -3.52 -3.43
CA GLU A 85 -14.70 -3.61 -4.86
C GLU A 85 -15.94 -3.13 -5.62
N GLY A 86 -15.73 -2.42 -6.70
CA GLY A 86 -16.84 -1.96 -7.54
C GLY A 86 -16.38 -1.19 -8.75
N TYR A 87 -17.33 -0.80 -9.55
CA TYR A 87 -17.09 0.06 -10.70
C TYR A 87 -17.47 1.50 -10.35
N GLY A 88 -16.52 2.40 -10.48
CA GLY A 88 -16.72 3.83 -10.40
C GLY A 88 -17.35 4.40 -11.69
N PRO A 89 -17.41 5.74 -11.80
CA PRO A 89 -17.90 6.38 -13.01
C PRO A 89 -17.11 5.92 -14.23
N HIS A 90 -17.75 5.92 -15.38
CA HIS A 90 -17.17 5.51 -16.67
C HIS A 90 -16.69 4.05 -16.72
N GLY A 91 -17.11 3.22 -15.75
CA GLY A 91 -16.76 1.81 -15.69
C GLY A 91 -15.29 1.54 -15.33
N VAL A 92 -14.62 2.46 -14.62
CA VAL A 92 -13.31 2.23 -14.04
C VAL A 92 -13.47 1.30 -12.84
N ALA A 93 -12.66 0.25 -12.79
CA ALA A 93 -12.60 -0.64 -11.64
C ALA A 93 -11.94 0.08 -10.45
N VAL A 94 -12.57 0.02 -9.29
CA VAL A 94 -12.10 0.66 -8.05
C VAL A 94 -12.03 -0.38 -6.95
N PHE A 95 -10.86 -0.49 -6.33
CA PHE A 95 -10.57 -1.39 -5.23
C PHE A 95 -10.15 -0.56 -4.02
N VAL A 96 -10.86 -0.70 -2.90
CA VAL A 96 -10.67 0.12 -1.70
C VAL A 96 -10.19 -0.79 -0.57
N ASP A 97 -8.96 -0.60 -0.13
CA ASP A 97 -8.41 -1.27 1.04
C ASP A 97 -8.69 -0.49 2.32
N THR A 98 -9.15 -1.16 3.36
CA THR A 98 -9.58 -0.50 4.60
C THR A 98 -9.12 -1.25 5.85
N LEU A 99 -8.86 -0.47 6.92
CA LEU A 99 -8.67 -0.96 8.28
C LEU A 99 -9.72 -0.33 9.19
N THR A 100 -10.69 -1.11 9.63
CA THR A 100 -11.85 -0.60 10.38
C THR A 100 -12.13 -1.40 11.63
N ASP A 101 -12.62 -0.71 12.65
CA ASP A 101 -13.21 -1.28 13.85
C ASP A 101 -14.76 -1.44 13.72
N ASN A 102 -15.34 -0.91 12.63
CA ASN A 102 -16.80 -0.95 12.39
C ASN A 102 -17.11 -1.14 10.89
N THR A 103 -17.20 -2.39 10.46
CA THR A 103 -17.47 -2.76 9.07
C THR A 103 -18.80 -2.23 8.54
N THR A 104 -19.82 -2.08 9.41
CA THR A 104 -21.14 -1.56 9.02
C THR A 104 -21.05 -0.08 8.66
N ARG A 105 -20.31 0.72 9.43
CA ARG A 105 -20.05 2.13 9.12
C ARG A 105 -19.28 2.22 7.80
N THR A 106 -18.17 1.52 7.69
CA THR A 106 -17.26 1.61 6.53
C THR A 106 -17.96 1.23 5.22
N VAL A 107 -18.73 0.13 5.20
CA VAL A 107 -19.46 -0.25 3.98
C VAL A 107 -20.51 0.78 3.58
N ALA A 108 -21.17 1.43 4.56
CA ALA A 108 -22.14 2.48 4.27
C ALA A 108 -21.47 3.73 3.68
N ASP A 109 -20.33 4.14 4.26
CA ASP A 109 -19.53 5.28 3.81
C ASP A 109 -19.01 5.04 2.38
N VAL A 110 -18.35 3.90 2.13
CA VAL A 110 -17.84 3.54 0.80
C VAL A 110 -18.98 3.49 -0.23
N ARG A 111 -20.09 2.80 0.09
CA ARG A 111 -21.25 2.71 -0.80
C ARG A 111 -21.83 4.07 -1.13
N SER A 112 -21.88 4.98 -0.15
CA SER A 112 -22.39 6.33 -0.37
C SER A 112 -21.59 7.10 -1.42
N VAL A 113 -20.26 6.93 -1.42
CA VAL A 113 -19.38 7.55 -2.41
C VAL A 113 -19.59 6.93 -3.79
N PHE A 114 -19.60 5.60 -3.90
CA PHE A 114 -19.88 4.95 -5.19
C PHE A 114 -21.18 5.47 -5.80
N ASN A 115 -22.26 5.47 -5.01
CA ASN A 115 -23.56 5.96 -5.48
C ASN A 115 -23.53 7.45 -5.88
N LYS A 116 -22.85 8.30 -5.10
CA LYS A 116 -22.74 9.75 -5.37
C LYS A 116 -22.07 10.03 -6.72
N PHE A 117 -21.08 9.22 -7.10
CA PHE A 117 -20.34 9.39 -8.34
C PHE A 117 -20.89 8.54 -9.50
N GLY A 118 -22.07 7.93 -9.34
CA GLY A 118 -22.71 7.13 -10.39
C GLY A 118 -22.06 5.77 -10.62
N GLY A 119 -21.27 5.31 -9.66
CA GLY A 119 -20.70 3.98 -9.63
C GLY A 119 -21.58 2.95 -8.93
N ASN A 120 -21.10 1.73 -8.81
CA ASN A 120 -21.79 0.63 -8.15
C ASN A 120 -20.82 -0.23 -7.35
N LEU A 121 -21.07 -0.35 -6.04
CA LEU A 121 -20.30 -1.25 -5.18
C LEU A 121 -20.71 -2.68 -5.44
N GLY A 122 -19.73 -3.52 -5.81
CA GLY A 122 -19.90 -4.94 -6.08
C GLY A 122 -19.84 -5.81 -4.81
N THR A 123 -19.77 -7.10 -5.02
CA THR A 123 -19.51 -8.09 -3.97
C THR A 123 -18.00 -8.32 -3.84
N MET A 124 -17.55 -8.73 -2.65
CA MET A 124 -16.16 -9.07 -2.41
C MET A 124 -15.67 -10.15 -3.39
N GLY A 125 -14.51 -9.97 -4.00
CA GLY A 125 -13.93 -10.87 -4.99
C GLY A 125 -14.42 -10.63 -6.42
N SER A 126 -15.35 -9.70 -6.65
CA SER A 126 -15.91 -9.45 -7.99
C SER A 126 -14.90 -8.85 -8.97
N LEU A 127 -13.88 -8.17 -8.47
CA LEU A 127 -12.82 -7.54 -9.26
C LEU A 127 -11.42 -8.13 -8.98
N ALA A 128 -11.32 -9.17 -8.17
CA ALA A 128 -10.03 -9.78 -7.80
C ALA A 128 -9.21 -10.23 -9.03
N PHE A 129 -9.89 -10.63 -10.12
CA PHE A 129 -9.23 -11.04 -11.36
C PHE A 129 -8.63 -9.87 -12.17
N LEU A 130 -9.01 -8.62 -11.86
CA LEU A 130 -8.49 -7.42 -12.53
C LEU A 130 -7.23 -6.87 -11.87
N PHE A 131 -6.88 -7.35 -10.68
CA PHE A 131 -5.75 -6.83 -9.92
C PHE A 131 -4.89 -7.97 -9.41
N ASP A 132 -3.57 -7.83 -9.58
CA ASP A 132 -2.58 -8.68 -8.94
C ASP A 132 -2.27 -8.12 -7.55
N HIS A 133 -2.44 -8.93 -6.53
CA HIS A 133 -2.01 -8.59 -5.18
C HIS A 133 -0.52 -8.91 -5.03
N LYS A 134 0.30 -7.91 -4.73
CA LYS A 134 1.76 -8.02 -4.59
C LYS A 134 2.22 -7.46 -3.26
N CYS A 135 3.33 -7.97 -2.76
CA CYS A 135 4.13 -7.26 -1.79
C CYS A 135 5.26 -6.52 -2.53
N VAL A 136 5.59 -5.34 -2.03
CA VAL A 136 6.56 -4.44 -2.64
C VAL A 136 7.57 -4.03 -1.60
N PHE A 137 8.84 -4.17 -1.91
CA PHE A 137 9.94 -3.71 -1.07
C PHE A 137 10.73 -2.65 -1.81
N THR A 138 10.99 -1.53 -1.14
CA THR A 138 11.86 -0.47 -1.64
C THR A 138 12.98 -0.27 -0.64
N PHE A 139 14.22 -0.40 -1.09
CA PHE A 139 15.41 -0.27 -0.28
C PHE A 139 16.51 0.47 -1.04
N LYS A 140 17.47 1.05 -0.32
CA LYS A 140 18.59 1.76 -0.93
C LYS A 140 19.56 0.77 -1.57
N LYS A 141 20.01 1.12 -2.78
CA LYS A 141 21.10 0.41 -3.45
C LYS A 141 22.35 0.45 -2.56
N LYS A 142 23.06 -0.66 -2.47
CA LYS A 142 24.25 -0.81 -1.63
C LYS A 142 25.45 -1.12 -2.51
N ASP A 143 26.54 -0.39 -2.27
CA ASP A 143 27.78 -0.61 -2.99
C ASP A 143 28.33 -2.04 -2.73
N GLY A 144 28.76 -2.69 -3.80
CA GLY A 144 29.36 -4.03 -3.74
C GLY A 144 28.36 -5.18 -3.74
N ILE A 145 27.05 -4.92 -3.83
CA ILE A 145 26.05 -5.96 -4.08
C ILE A 145 25.74 -6.00 -5.58
N ASP A 146 25.86 -7.19 -6.17
CA ASP A 146 25.38 -7.46 -7.50
C ASP A 146 23.86 -7.62 -7.47
N MET A 147 23.14 -6.70 -8.11
CA MET A 147 21.68 -6.70 -8.09
C MET A 147 21.09 -7.85 -8.88
N GLU A 148 21.74 -8.27 -9.98
CA GLU A 148 21.25 -9.42 -10.75
C GLU A 148 21.36 -10.71 -9.94
N GLU A 149 22.47 -10.89 -9.21
CA GLU A 149 22.67 -12.05 -8.31
C GLU A 149 21.65 -12.02 -7.17
N LEU A 150 21.41 -10.85 -6.54
CA LEU A 150 20.41 -10.71 -5.48
C LEU A 150 19.00 -11.05 -5.98
N ILE A 151 18.62 -10.58 -7.17
CA ILE A 151 17.31 -10.88 -7.74
C ILE A 151 17.17 -12.37 -8.05
N LEU A 152 18.20 -13.00 -8.59
CA LEU A 152 18.21 -14.45 -8.82
C LEU A 152 17.97 -15.23 -7.51
N ASP A 153 18.59 -14.83 -6.40
CA ASP A 153 18.36 -15.45 -5.10
C ASP A 153 16.92 -15.20 -4.60
N LEU A 154 16.36 -14.02 -4.90
CA LEU A 154 15.01 -13.64 -4.48
C LEU A 154 13.90 -14.34 -5.29
N ILE A 155 14.18 -14.86 -6.47
CA ILE A 155 13.22 -15.67 -7.25
C ILE A 155 12.77 -16.90 -6.46
N ASP A 156 13.64 -17.51 -5.66
CA ASP A 156 13.30 -18.64 -4.79
C ASP A 156 12.25 -18.27 -3.71
N TYR A 157 12.01 -16.98 -3.51
CA TYR A 157 11.02 -16.41 -2.60
C TYR A 157 9.82 -15.77 -3.35
N ASP A 158 9.57 -16.18 -4.61
CA ASP A 158 8.48 -15.67 -5.45
C ASP A 158 8.56 -14.15 -5.73
N VAL A 159 9.76 -13.59 -5.84
CA VAL A 159 10.02 -12.24 -6.33
C VAL A 159 10.06 -12.27 -7.86
N GLU A 160 9.51 -11.24 -8.50
CA GLU A 160 9.57 -11.07 -9.95
C GLU A 160 11.01 -10.79 -10.42
N GLU A 161 11.36 -11.26 -11.62
CA GLU A 161 12.69 -11.03 -12.21
C GLU A 161 12.93 -9.56 -12.51
N ASP A 162 11.86 -8.82 -12.84
CA ASP A 162 11.93 -7.39 -13.11
C ASP A 162 11.97 -6.58 -11.82
N PHE A 163 12.95 -5.71 -11.70
CA PHE A 163 13.06 -4.74 -10.63
C PHE A 163 13.15 -3.31 -11.19
N GLU A 164 12.86 -2.34 -10.34
CA GLU A 164 12.92 -0.93 -10.71
C GLU A 164 14.05 -0.23 -9.97
N GLU A 165 14.85 0.56 -10.68
CA GLU A 165 15.90 1.38 -10.11
C GLU A 165 15.53 2.85 -10.27
N ASP A 166 15.52 3.59 -9.15
CA ASP A 166 15.41 5.04 -9.13
C ASP A 166 16.83 5.60 -8.91
N GLU A 167 17.46 6.07 -9.99
CA GLU A 167 18.82 6.60 -9.95
C GLU A 167 18.93 7.90 -9.15
N GLU A 168 17.87 8.71 -9.09
CA GLU A 168 17.86 9.97 -8.35
C GLU A 168 17.82 9.74 -6.84
N GLU A 169 16.98 8.82 -6.38
CA GLU A 169 16.87 8.45 -4.97
C GLU A 169 17.88 7.34 -4.58
N GLY A 170 18.50 6.67 -5.54
CA GLY A 170 19.38 5.53 -5.33
C GLY A 170 18.65 4.35 -4.70
N THR A 171 17.40 4.10 -5.09
CA THR A 171 16.57 3.04 -4.54
C THR A 171 16.23 1.96 -5.55
N ILE A 172 16.10 0.74 -5.04
CA ILE A 172 15.62 -0.43 -5.77
C ILE A 172 14.23 -0.78 -5.26
N THR A 173 13.33 -1.11 -6.18
CA THR A 173 12.00 -1.61 -5.87
C THR A 173 11.80 -2.98 -6.50
N ILE A 174 11.38 -3.95 -5.69
CA ILE A 174 11.06 -5.32 -6.09
C ILE A 174 9.62 -5.67 -5.75
N TYR A 175 9.05 -6.62 -6.50
CA TYR A 175 7.68 -7.11 -6.37
C TYR A 175 7.69 -8.61 -6.12
N GLY A 176 6.89 -9.09 -5.16
CA GLY A 176 6.80 -10.50 -4.83
C GLY A 176 5.39 -10.96 -4.46
N ASP A 177 5.23 -12.27 -4.28
CA ASP A 177 3.97 -12.83 -3.77
C ASP A 177 3.76 -12.38 -2.32
N PRO A 178 2.56 -11.93 -1.94
CA PRO A 178 2.24 -11.50 -0.58
C PRO A 178 2.51 -12.56 0.50
N LYS A 179 2.43 -13.85 0.14
CA LYS A 179 2.70 -14.95 1.06
C LYS A 179 4.17 -15.06 1.43
N SER A 180 5.06 -14.63 0.52
CA SER A 180 6.52 -14.66 0.70
C SER A 180 7.06 -13.41 1.40
N TYR A 181 6.19 -12.45 1.80
CA TYR A 181 6.58 -11.18 2.42
C TYR A 181 7.63 -11.33 3.53
N ALA A 182 7.37 -12.21 4.51
CA ALA A 182 8.27 -12.39 5.65
C ALA A 182 9.62 -13.04 5.26
N ALA A 183 9.60 -13.93 4.26
CA ALA A 183 10.80 -14.57 3.75
C ALA A 183 11.66 -13.59 2.98
N ILE A 184 11.05 -12.78 2.11
CA ILE A 184 11.73 -11.71 1.35
C ILE A 184 12.36 -10.70 2.30
N GLN A 185 11.59 -10.20 3.28
CA GLN A 185 12.10 -9.25 4.26
C GLN A 185 13.33 -9.81 5.00
N LYS A 186 13.21 -11.04 5.50
CA LYS A 186 14.29 -11.70 6.23
C LYS A 186 15.54 -11.87 5.35
N HIS A 187 15.38 -12.30 4.11
CA HIS A 187 16.50 -12.47 3.19
C HIS A 187 17.21 -11.14 2.91
N LEU A 188 16.47 -10.06 2.66
CA LEU A 188 17.05 -8.73 2.49
C LEU A 188 17.80 -8.25 3.75
N GLU A 189 17.26 -8.50 4.95
CA GLU A 189 17.93 -8.19 6.23
C GLU A 189 19.24 -9.00 6.36
N GLU A 190 19.25 -10.29 5.99
CA GLU A 190 20.43 -11.17 5.98
C GLU A 190 21.48 -10.73 4.97
N CYS A 191 21.09 -10.17 3.84
CA CYS A 191 21.97 -9.52 2.87
C CYS A 191 22.52 -8.17 3.35
N GLY A 192 22.10 -7.74 4.57
CA GLY A 192 22.58 -6.54 5.23
C GLY A 192 21.91 -5.25 4.78
N PHE A 193 20.74 -5.30 4.16
CA PHE A 193 19.93 -4.12 3.95
C PHE A 193 19.27 -3.71 5.28
N GLU A 194 19.37 -2.42 5.60
CA GLU A 194 18.78 -1.84 6.79
C GLU A 194 17.43 -1.19 6.50
N ASP A 195 16.57 -1.12 7.54
CA ASP A 195 15.25 -0.49 7.47
C ASP A 195 14.37 -1.03 6.31
N VAL A 196 14.47 -2.33 6.02
CA VAL A 196 13.68 -2.98 4.96
C VAL A 196 12.23 -3.01 5.39
N GLY A 197 11.44 -2.15 4.78
CA GLY A 197 9.99 -2.10 4.95
C GLY A 197 9.29 -2.41 3.64
N GLY A 198 8.36 -3.37 3.68
CA GLY A 198 7.50 -3.67 2.55
C GLY A 198 6.08 -3.15 2.75
N GLU A 199 5.37 -3.06 1.66
CA GLU A 199 3.93 -2.74 1.64
C GLU A 199 3.19 -3.70 0.71
N PHE A 200 1.88 -3.81 0.89
CA PHE A 200 1.03 -4.54 -0.04
C PHE A 200 0.41 -3.59 -1.03
N THR A 201 0.25 -4.04 -2.28
CA THR A 201 -0.33 -3.24 -3.35
C THR A 201 -1.18 -4.10 -4.26
N TYR A 202 -2.09 -3.46 -4.99
CA TYR A 202 -2.88 -4.07 -6.04
C TYR A 202 -2.53 -3.42 -7.37
N ILE A 203 -2.03 -4.20 -8.31
CA ILE A 203 -1.59 -3.76 -9.64
C ILE A 203 -2.61 -4.24 -10.66
N PRO A 204 -3.23 -3.35 -11.44
CA PRO A 204 -4.21 -3.78 -12.42
C PRO A 204 -3.56 -4.57 -13.57
N ASN A 205 -4.18 -5.71 -13.92
CA ASN A 205 -3.77 -6.55 -15.04
C ASN A 205 -4.10 -5.92 -16.39
N ASP A 206 -5.17 -5.12 -16.43
CA ASP A 206 -5.62 -4.40 -17.60
C ASP A 206 -5.97 -2.96 -17.25
N THR A 207 -5.60 -2.03 -18.11
CA THR A 207 -5.76 -0.60 -17.89
C THR A 207 -6.90 -0.06 -18.72
N LYS A 208 -7.61 0.91 -18.16
CA LYS A 208 -8.70 1.60 -18.82
C LYS A 208 -8.29 3.01 -19.21
N ASP A 209 -8.36 3.30 -20.52
CA ASP A 209 -8.22 4.68 -21.01
C ASP A 209 -9.43 5.53 -20.62
N VAL A 210 -9.16 6.77 -20.22
CA VAL A 210 -10.17 7.75 -19.83
C VAL A 210 -9.80 9.12 -20.40
N THR A 211 -10.83 9.94 -20.69
CA THR A 211 -10.59 11.35 -21.08
C THR A 211 -10.17 12.17 -19.85
N PRO A 212 -9.57 13.37 -20.05
CA PRO A 212 -9.20 14.25 -18.94
C PRO A 212 -10.40 14.59 -18.03
N GLU A 213 -11.59 14.82 -18.59
CA GLU A 213 -12.80 15.13 -17.82
C GLU A 213 -13.30 13.92 -17.01
N GLN A 214 -13.17 12.72 -17.59
CA GLN A 214 -13.50 11.47 -16.90
C GLN A 214 -12.53 11.23 -15.76
N ARG A 215 -11.23 11.48 -15.97
CA ARG A 215 -10.18 11.38 -14.95
C ARG A 215 -10.48 12.30 -13.78
N GLU A 216 -10.80 13.57 -14.04
CA GLU A 216 -11.15 14.53 -12.98
C GLU A 216 -12.29 14.02 -12.10
N THR A 217 -13.31 13.39 -12.71
CA THR A 217 -14.45 12.83 -11.98
C THR A 217 -14.02 11.64 -11.10
N ILE A 218 -13.16 10.76 -11.63
CA ILE A 218 -12.65 9.58 -10.92
C ILE A 218 -11.73 10.04 -9.76
N ASP A 219 -10.86 11.01 -10.01
CA ASP A 219 -9.95 11.57 -9.00
C ASP A 219 -10.72 12.17 -7.82
N LYS A 220 -11.79 12.92 -8.08
CA LYS A 220 -12.70 13.44 -7.02
C LYS A 220 -13.36 12.30 -6.23
N MET A 221 -13.69 11.20 -6.88
CA MET A 221 -14.22 10.01 -6.19
C MET A 221 -13.15 9.39 -5.28
N ILE A 222 -11.93 9.22 -5.77
CA ILE A 222 -10.79 8.69 -5.01
C ILE A 222 -10.52 9.59 -3.80
N GLU A 223 -10.38 10.90 -4.00
CA GLU A 223 -10.16 11.86 -2.92
C GLU A 223 -11.25 11.77 -1.84
N ARG A 224 -12.51 11.63 -2.26
CA ARG A 224 -13.62 11.47 -1.33
C ARG A 224 -13.58 10.16 -0.55
N LEU A 225 -13.18 9.05 -1.18
CA LEU A 225 -12.95 7.77 -0.49
C LEU A 225 -11.82 7.88 0.52
N GLU A 226 -10.73 8.52 0.12
CA GLU A 226 -9.55 8.71 0.96
C GLU A 226 -9.75 9.67 2.14
N GLU A 227 -10.85 10.45 2.17
CA GLU A 227 -11.22 11.27 3.33
C GLU A 227 -11.64 10.43 4.55
N PHE A 228 -12.09 9.21 4.36
CA PHE A 228 -12.46 8.35 5.48
C PHE A 228 -11.23 7.77 6.18
N ASP A 229 -11.20 7.87 7.49
CA ASP A 229 -10.09 7.37 8.32
C ASP A 229 -9.89 5.85 8.21
N ASP A 230 -10.94 5.11 7.84
CA ASP A 230 -10.87 3.66 7.68
C ASP A 230 -10.23 3.25 6.35
N VAL A 231 -10.22 4.11 5.34
CA VAL A 231 -9.63 3.83 4.03
C VAL A 231 -8.11 3.95 4.12
N GLN A 232 -7.42 2.88 3.74
CA GLN A 232 -5.96 2.83 3.68
C GLN A 232 -5.46 3.29 2.32
N THR A 233 -5.95 2.67 1.25
CA THR A 233 -5.54 2.96 -0.12
C THR A 233 -6.69 2.69 -1.07
N VAL A 234 -6.78 3.47 -2.14
CA VAL A 234 -7.71 3.27 -3.23
C VAL A 234 -6.91 2.94 -4.49
N TYR A 235 -7.21 1.82 -5.11
CA TYR A 235 -6.60 1.38 -6.35
C TYR A 235 -7.62 1.43 -7.48
N THR A 236 -7.16 1.74 -8.67
CA THR A 236 -8.00 1.76 -9.87
C THR A 236 -7.27 1.15 -11.06
N ASN A 237 -8.02 0.68 -12.04
CA ASN A 237 -7.44 0.29 -13.32
C ASN A 237 -7.40 1.44 -14.35
N MET A 238 -7.58 2.68 -13.91
CA MET A 238 -7.42 3.84 -14.76
C MET A 238 -5.97 3.95 -15.24
N LYS A 239 -5.74 4.07 -16.55
CA LYS A 239 -4.40 4.24 -17.10
C LYS A 239 -3.73 5.48 -16.48
N PRO A 240 -2.48 5.39 -15.97
CA PRO A 240 -1.75 6.55 -15.47
C PRO A 240 -1.63 7.65 -16.54
N GLU A 241 -1.47 8.90 -16.11
CA GLU A 241 -1.07 9.97 -17.03
C GLU A 241 0.36 9.70 -17.51
N GLU A 242 0.57 9.79 -18.81
CA GLU A 242 1.92 9.80 -19.36
C GLU A 242 2.60 11.07 -18.81
N SER A 243 3.67 10.90 -18.02
CA SER A 243 4.47 12.04 -17.60
C SER A 243 5.07 12.64 -18.88
N GLU A 244 4.71 13.88 -19.20
CA GLU A 244 5.45 14.66 -20.20
C GLU A 244 6.94 14.66 -19.74
N GLU A 245 7.79 14.01 -20.57
CA GLU A 245 9.25 14.05 -20.43
C GLU A 245 9.78 15.44 -20.71
#